data_f2904c213a4931e9d01bdc5afceb9005
#
_entry.id   f2904c213a4931e9d01bdc5afceb9005
#
_cell.length_a   1.000
_cell.length_b   1.000
_cell.length_c   1.000
_cell.angle_alpha   90.00
_cell.angle_beta   90.00
_cell.angle_gamma   90.00
#
_symmetry.space_group_name_H-M   'P 1'
#
loop_
_entity.id
_entity.type
_entity.pdbx_description
1 polymer ?
#
loop_
_entity_poly.entity_id
_entity_poly.type
_entity_poly.pdbx_seq_one_letter_code
_entity_poly.pdbx_strand_id
1 'polypeptide(L)'
;MAARTTGTVSLGDLLKRGTLQAGETLVIRRRSAPDIEGKLETDGHVRVGRAVYASPSAAAKHALGVRSVDGWLRWRVPRLDHKTLAEIREGD
;
A
#
# COMPACT_ATOMS: atom_id res chain seq x y z
N MET A 1 17.57 13.30 15.67
CA MET A 1 17.13 13.16 15.36
C MET A 1 16.71 12.39 14.93
N ALA A 2 16.38 12.24 15.22
CA ALA A 2 15.88 11.64 14.97
C ALA A 2 15.47 11.15 14.17
N ALA A 3 15.48 10.92 14.00
CA ALA A 3 15.11 10.43 13.39
C ALA A 3 14.41 10.02 12.56
N ARG A 4 14.70 9.88 12.01
CA ARG A 4 14.07 9.42 11.17
C ARG A 4 13.40 8.39 11.19
N THR A 5 12.81 8.23 10.96
CA THR A 5 11.79 7.36 11.36
C THR A 5 10.85 7.03 10.24
N THR A 6 11.40 6.66 9.13
CA THR A 6 10.62 6.29 7.96
C THR A 6 9.63 5.19 8.27
N GLY A 7 10.00 4.27 9.13
CA GLY A 7 9.15 3.14 9.47
C GLY A 7 7.88 3.50 10.21
N THR A 8 7.77 4.74 10.70
CA THR A 8 6.58 5.14 11.45
C THR A 8 5.53 5.84 10.59
N VAL A 9 5.84 6.17 9.34
CA VAL A 9 4.87 6.81 8.46
C VAL A 9 3.87 5.77 7.98
N SER A 10 2.59 6.03 8.22
CA SER A 10 1.51 5.11 7.85
C SER A 10 0.82 5.59 6.59
N LEU A 11 -0.06 4.74 6.04
CA LEU A 11 -0.89 5.15 4.92
C LEU A 11 -1.79 6.31 5.30
N GLY A 12 -2.27 6.33 6.54
CA GLY A 12 -3.07 7.44 7.03
C GLY A 12 -2.30 8.76 6.97
N ASP A 13 -1.01 8.71 7.30
CA ASP A 13 -0.16 9.90 7.22
C ASP A 13 -0.01 10.39 5.78
N LEU A 14 0.16 9.48 4.83
CA LEU A 14 0.29 9.84 3.43
C LEU A 14 -1.02 10.43 2.90
N LEU A 15 -2.15 9.96 3.39
CA LEU A 15 -3.45 10.54 3.05
C LEU A 15 -3.56 11.97 3.58
N LYS A 16 -3.16 12.19 4.82
CA LYS A 16 -3.21 13.52 5.44
C LYS A 16 -2.33 14.52 4.71
N ARG A 17 -1.22 14.06 4.21
CA ARG A 17 -0.27 14.92 3.49
C ARG A 17 -0.68 15.16 2.05
N GLY A 18 -1.68 14.43 1.56
CA GLY A 18 -2.11 14.54 0.18
C GLY A 18 -1.24 13.79 -0.82
N THR A 19 -0.26 13.05 -0.33
CA THR A 19 0.60 12.24 -1.20
C THR A 19 -0.21 11.13 -1.86
N LEU A 20 -1.10 10.51 -1.10
CA LEU A 20 -2.05 9.55 -1.61
C LEU A 20 -3.46 10.05 -1.35
N GLN A 21 -4.41 9.53 -2.09
CA GLN A 21 -5.80 9.97 -2.02
C GLN A 21 -6.70 8.80 -1.60
N ALA A 22 -7.79 9.13 -0.91
CA ALA A 22 -8.81 8.12 -0.62
C ALA A 22 -9.36 7.59 -1.93
N GLY A 23 -9.53 6.27 -2.01
CA GLY A 23 -9.94 5.64 -3.26
C GLY A 23 -8.79 5.36 -4.21
N GLU A 24 -7.56 5.65 -3.80
CA GLU A 24 -6.38 5.41 -4.62
C GLU A 24 -6.30 3.94 -5.02
N THR A 25 -6.06 3.69 -6.31
CA THR A 25 -5.87 2.33 -6.81
C THR A 25 -4.48 1.84 -6.46
N LEU A 26 -4.41 0.65 -5.90
CA LEU A 26 -3.16 -0.03 -5.58
C LEU A 26 -3.14 -1.34 -6.36
N VAL A 27 -1.97 -1.73 -6.86
CA VAL A 27 -1.85 -3.01 -7.58
C VAL A 27 -0.65 -3.78 -7.09
N ILE A 28 -0.80 -5.11 -7.09
CA ILE A 28 0.32 -6.03 -6.91
C ILE A 28 0.52 -6.73 -8.24
N ARG A 29 1.68 -6.59 -8.82
CA ARG A 29 2.00 -7.27 -10.07
C ARG A 29 2.46 -8.68 -9.79
N ARG A 30 1.98 -9.62 -10.59
CA ARG A 30 2.39 -11.01 -10.48
C ARG A 30 2.91 -11.48 -11.83
N ARG A 31 3.93 -12.35 -11.77
CA ARG A 31 4.61 -12.79 -12.98
C ARG A 31 3.71 -13.66 -13.88
N SER A 32 2.99 -14.59 -13.28
CA SER A 32 2.25 -15.60 -14.05
C SER A 32 0.76 -15.56 -13.80
N ALA A 33 0.24 -14.45 -13.29
CA ALA A 33 -1.18 -14.33 -12.96
C ALA A 33 -1.59 -12.88 -13.11
N PRO A 34 -2.90 -12.61 -13.21
CA PRO A 34 -3.37 -11.24 -13.30
C PRO A 34 -2.97 -10.42 -12.09
N ASP A 35 -2.82 -9.11 -12.30
CA ASP A 35 -2.53 -8.19 -11.21
C ASP A 35 -3.66 -8.23 -10.18
N ILE A 36 -3.29 -8.01 -8.92
CA ILE A 36 -4.27 -7.88 -7.85
C ILE A 36 -4.51 -6.41 -7.63
N GLU A 37 -5.77 -6.00 -7.64
CA GLU A 37 -6.13 -4.61 -7.42
C GLU A 37 -6.70 -4.42 -6.02
N GLY A 38 -6.28 -3.33 -5.36
CA GLY A 38 -6.86 -2.92 -4.10
C GLY A 38 -7.16 -1.44 -4.13
N LYS A 39 -7.88 -0.97 -3.12
CA LYS A 39 -8.23 0.44 -2.98
C LYS A 39 -7.85 0.94 -1.61
N LEU A 40 -7.33 2.17 -1.56
CA LEU A 40 -6.99 2.80 -0.30
C LEU A 40 -8.24 3.46 0.28
N GLU A 41 -8.60 3.10 1.51
CA GLU A 41 -9.75 3.66 2.20
C GLU A 41 -9.39 4.98 2.87
N THR A 42 -10.40 5.74 3.28
CA THR A 42 -10.21 7.06 3.86
C THR A 42 -9.42 7.06 5.16
N ASP A 43 -9.41 5.93 5.85
CA ASP A 43 -8.73 5.81 7.15
C ASP A 43 -7.36 5.16 7.04
N GLY A 44 -6.88 4.93 5.83
CA GLY A 44 -5.58 4.30 5.62
C GLY A 44 -5.63 2.78 5.55
N HIS A 45 -6.82 2.20 5.60
CA HIS A 45 -6.98 0.77 5.39
C HIS A 45 -6.91 0.44 3.91
N VAL A 46 -6.71 -0.83 3.58
CA VAL A 46 -6.64 -1.30 2.20
C VAL A 46 -7.77 -2.28 1.96
N ARG A 47 -8.58 -1.99 0.96
CA ARG A 47 -9.68 -2.87 0.56
C ARG A 47 -9.23 -3.76 -0.60
N VAL A 48 -9.46 -5.07 -0.45
CA VAL A 48 -9.23 -6.02 -1.54
C VAL A 48 -10.53 -6.82 -1.68
N GLY A 49 -11.21 -6.65 -2.83
CA GLY A 49 -12.51 -7.25 -3.01
C GLY A 49 -13.49 -6.73 -1.98
N ARG A 50 -14.03 -7.60 -1.16
CA ARG A 50 -15.00 -7.23 -0.14
C ARG A 50 -14.41 -7.04 1.23
N ALA A 51 -13.13 -7.34 1.38
CA ALA A 51 -12.48 -7.29 2.69
C ALA A 51 -11.62 -6.04 2.82
N VAL A 52 -11.55 -5.51 4.03
CA VAL A 52 -10.74 -4.35 4.36
C VAL A 52 -9.71 -4.77 5.38
N TYR A 53 -8.46 -4.41 5.13
CA TYR A 53 -7.34 -4.79 5.97
C TYR A 53 -6.70 -3.55 6.58
N ALA A 54 -6.22 -3.69 7.81
CA ALA A 54 -5.68 -2.56 8.56
C ALA A 54 -4.33 -2.07 8.05
N SER A 55 -3.63 -2.88 7.25
CA SER A 55 -2.31 -2.49 6.77
C SER A 55 -2.07 -3.04 5.37
N PRO A 56 -1.14 -2.44 4.62
CA PRO A 56 -0.79 -2.97 3.30
C PRO A 56 -0.23 -4.39 3.38
N SER A 57 0.50 -4.71 4.44
CA SER A 57 1.05 -6.06 4.59
C SER A 57 -0.03 -7.09 4.85
N ALA A 58 -1.02 -6.76 5.68
CA ALA A 58 -2.14 -7.67 5.92
C ALA A 58 -2.92 -7.92 4.63
N ALA A 59 -3.16 -6.87 3.85
CA ALA A 59 -3.87 -7.00 2.59
C ALA A 59 -3.08 -7.82 1.58
N ALA A 60 -1.77 -7.59 1.47
CA ALA A 60 -0.93 -8.32 0.55
C ALA A 60 -0.81 -9.79 0.93
N LYS A 61 -0.67 -10.05 2.22
CA LYS A 61 -0.57 -11.41 2.73
C LYS A 61 -1.80 -12.22 2.33
N HIS A 62 -2.97 -11.66 2.53
CA HIS A 62 -4.21 -12.33 2.17
C HIS A 62 -4.34 -12.47 0.65
N ALA A 63 -4.08 -11.40 -0.08
CA ALA A 63 -4.24 -11.39 -1.53
C ALA A 63 -3.30 -12.40 -2.21
N LEU A 64 -2.09 -12.54 -1.69
CA LEU A 64 -1.10 -13.45 -2.26
C LEU A 64 -1.17 -14.86 -1.67
N GLY A 65 -1.89 -15.03 -0.56
CA GLY A 65 -1.99 -16.33 0.08
C GLY A 65 -0.70 -16.80 0.70
N VAL A 66 0.11 -15.87 1.22
CA VAL A 66 1.40 -16.18 1.81
C VAL A 66 1.38 -15.90 3.31
N ARG A 67 2.34 -16.46 4.04
CA ARG A 67 2.41 -16.29 5.47
C ARG A 67 2.98 -14.96 5.89
N SER A 68 3.88 -14.43 5.09
CA SER A 68 4.59 -13.21 5.45
C SER A 68 4.96 -12.45 4.19
N VAL A 69 4.77 -11.15 4.19
CA VAL A 69 5.12 -10.29 3.07
C VAL A 69 5.13 -8.86 3.55
N ASP A 70 6.03 -8.05 2.99
CA ASP A 70 6.03 -6.62 3.25
C ASP A 70 5.18 -5.95 2.18
N GLY A 71 3.97 -5.56 2.55
CA GLY A 71 3.04 -4.94 1.61
C GLY A 71 3.52 -3.61 1.07
N TRP A 72 4.38 -2.91 1.81
CA TRP A 72 4.93 -1.66 1.33
C TRP A 72 5.84 -1.87 0.12
N LEU A 73 6.40 -3.04 -0.05
CA LEU A 73 7.25 -3.39 -1.18
C LEU A 73 6.48 -4.04 -2.31
N ARG A 74 5.23 -4.44 -2.07
CA ARG A 74 4.45 -5.16 -3.07
C ARG A 74 3.37 -4.31 -3.72
N TRP A 75 2.69 -3.46 -2.95
CA TRP A 75 1.66 -2.59 -3.52
C TRP A 75 2.31 -1.43 -4.26
N ARG A 76 1.82 -1.18 -5.47
CA ARG A 76 2.29 -0.09 -6.32
C ARG A 76 1.12 0.84 -6.63
N VAL A 77 1.45 2.10 -6.91
CA VAL A 77 0.45 3.12 -7.19
C VAL A 77 0.57 3.52 -8.66
N PRO A 78 -0.34 3.06 -9.52
CA PRO A 78 -0.24 3.38 -10.96
C PRO A 78 -0.20 4.88 -11.25
N ARG A 79 -0.95 5.68 -10.50
CA ARG A 79 -0.96 7.12 -10.69
C ARG A 79 0.41 7.76 -10.46
N LEU A 80 1.25 7.12 -9.66
CA LEU A 80 2.57 7.63 -9.32
C LEU A 80 3.67 6.76 -9.95
N ASP A 81 3.52 6.48 -11.24
CA ASP A 81 4.49 5.72 -12.03
C ASP A 81 4.76 4.32 -11.51
N HIS A 82 3.75 3.72 -10.91
CA HIS A 82 3.86 2.37 -10.35
C HIS A 82 4.94 2.24 -9.28
N LYS A 83 5.22 3.33 -8.59
CA LYS A 83 6.13 3.27 -7.45
C LYS A 83 5.52 2.44 -6.34
N THR A 84 6.36 1.74 -5.60
CA THR A 84 5.87 1.01 -4.44
C THR A 84 5.53 1.98 -3.33
N LEU A 85 4.71 1.52 -2.39
CA LEU A 85 4.39 2.35 -1.23
C LEU A 85 5.65 2.74 -0.47
N ALA A 86 6.63 1.83 -0.39
CA ALA A 86 7.89 2.12 0.29
C ALA A 86 8.63 3.26 -0.40
N GLU A 87 8.68 3.25 -1.73
CA GLU A 87 9.32 4.32 -2.47
C GLU A 87 8.62 5.66 -2.26
N ILE A 88 7.29 5.63 -2.25
CA ILE A 88 6.50 6.84 -2.03
C ILE A 88 6.74 7.38 -0.63
N ARG A 89 6.76 6.50 0.36
CA ARG A 89 7.01 6.90 1.75
C ARG A 89 8.39 7.54 1.91
N GLU A 90 9.41 6.96 1.26
CA GLU A 90 10.76 7.48 1.34
C GLU A 90 10.90 8.84 0.66
N GLY A 91 10.17 9.03 -0.43
CA GLY A 91 10.22 10.30 -1.16
C GLY A 91 9.34 11.39 -0.58
N ASP A 92 8.55 11.04 0.40
CA ASP A 92 7.60 11.99 1.01
C ASP A 92 8.29 12.84 2.13
#